data_799a5ce172da63461fd0d569a8fc2cad
#
_entry.id   799a5ce172da63461fd0d569a8fc2cad
#
_cell.length_a   1.000
_cell.length_b   1.000
_cell.length_c   1.000
_cell.angle_alpha   90.00
_cell.angle_beta   90.00
_cell.angle_gamma   90.00
#
_symmetry.space_group_name_H-M   'P 1'
#
loop_
_entity.id
_entity.type
_entity.pdbx_description
1 polymer ?
#
loop_
_entity_poly.entity_id
_entity_poly.type
_entity_poly.pdbx_seq_one_letter_code
_entity_poly.pdbx_strand_id
1 'polypeptide(L)'
;MIESNLKKYFQLETLNVSRETFPALEEFRSLLISENKKTNLIGRSTEKDSVNRHIIDSAQIIDIIDNNSKLCIDLGSGAGLPGVVLAIIFKKRGSNIKFDLYEKSLKKSNFLRKIIKHFELNAEVKQKNKLNQQINRERLNKKTYNRLSTNY
;
A
#
# COMPACT_ATOMS: atom_id res chain seq x y z
N MET A 1 22.77 16.58 8.86
CA MET A 1 21.43 16.65 9.51
C MET A 1 20.39 15.70 8.90
N ILE A 2 20.38 15.49 7.60
CA ILE A 2 19.40 14.55 6.95
C ILE A 2 19.69 13.12 7.37
N GLU A 3 20.94 12.67 7.43
CA GLU A 3 21.30 11.29 7.81
C GLU A 3 20.91 10.91 9.24
N SER A 4 21.00 11.83 10.20
CA SER A 4 20.68 11.52 11.60
C SER A 4 19.16 11.24 11.78
N ASN A 5 18.32 11.88 10.99
CA ASN A 5 16.87 11.71 11.07
C ASN A 5 16.39 10.40 10.41
N LEU A 6 17.20 9.78 9.54
CA LEU A 6 16.84 8.55 8.86
C LEU A 6 17.29 7.28 9.59
N LYS A 7 18.10 7.40 10.67
CA LYS A 7 18.51 6.24 11.49
C LYS A 7 17.36 5.41 12.03
N LYS A 8 16.22 6.04 12.26
CA LYS A 8 14.98 5.36 12.69
C LYS A 8 14.46 4.31 11.69
N TYR A 9 14.92 4.35 10.44
CA TYR A 9 14.55 3.40 9.40
C TYR A 9 15.56 2.25 9.22
N PHE A 10 16.68 2.23 9.93
CA PHE A 10 17.72 1.20 9.74
C PHE A 10 17.22 -0.22 9.94
N GLN A 11 16.16 -0.41 10.74
CA GLN A 11 15.51 -1.71 10.88
C GLN A 11 15.00 -2.27 9.53
N LEU A 12 14.67 -1.41 8.57
CA LEU A 12 14.21 -1.82 7.25
C LEU A 12 15.31 -2.51 6.41
N GLU A 13 16.58 -2.34 6.76
CA GLU A 13 17.69 -3.02 6.07
C GLU A 13 17.61 -4.55 6.27
N THR A 14 17.07 -5.03 7.39
CA THR A 14 16.84 -6.45 7.62
C THR A 14 15.81 -7.05 6.67
N LEU A 15 14.97 -6.19 6.07
CA LEU A 15 13.97 -6.54 5.05
C LEU A 15 14.46 -6.24 3.62
N ASN A 16 15.77 -6.03 3.44
CA ASN A 16 16.34 -5.67 2.14
C ASN A 16 15.74 -4.39 1.53
N VAL A 17 15.36 -3.43 2.35
CA VAL A 17 14.98 -2.09 1.91
C VAL A 17 16.21 -1.21 1.89
N SER A 18 16.58 -0.73 0.71
CA SER A 18 17.78 0.12 0.55
C SER A 18 17.62 1.47 1.25
N ARG A 19 18.72 2.01 1.76
CA ARG A 19 18.77 3.34 2.40
C ARG A 19 18.28 4.46 1.49
N GLU A 20 18.42 4.31 0.20
CA GLU A 20 17.92 5.25 -0.81
C GLU A 20 16.40 5.39 -0.80
N THR A 21 15.68 4.40 -0.23
CA THR A 21 14.22 4.42 -0.07
C THR A 21 13.78 5.25 1.14
N PHE A 22 14.63 5.39 2.15
CA PHE A 22 14.26 6.03 3.43
C PHE A 22 13.77 7.48 3.30
N PRO A 23 14.38 8.35 2.46
CA PRO A 23 13.86 9.71 2.28
C PRO A 23 12.43 9.73 1.74
N ALA A 24 12.08 8.86 0.81
CA ALA A 24 10.73 8.78 0.25
C ALA A 24 9.72 8.27 1.31
N LEU A 25 10.10 7.31 2.14
CA LEU A 25 9.26 6.83 3.24
C LEU A 25 9.04 7.92 4.31
N GLU A 26 10.09 8.69 4.63
CA GLU A 26 9.98 9.81 5.57
C GLU A 26 9.10 10.93 5.02
N GLU A 27 9.22 11.24 3.75
CA GLU A 27 8.37 12.21 3.08
C GLU A 27 6.90 11.76 3.08
N PHE A 28 6.64 10.49 2.76
CA PHE A 28 5.29 9.93 2.85
C PHE A 28 4.74 10.04 4.28
N ARG A 29 5.53 9.65 5.29
CA ARG A 29 5.13 9.77 6.70
C ARG A 29 4.78 11.21 7.07
N SER A 30 5.58 12.18 6.64
CA SER A 30 5.34 13.60 6.90
C SER A 30 4.05 14.10 6.26
N LEU A 31 3.79 13.70 5.02
CA LEU A 31 2.53 14.02 4.31
C LEU A 31 1.33 13.37 4.98
N LEU A 32 1.47 12.12 5.44
CA LEU A 32 0.43 11.40 6.17
C LEU A 32 0.06 12.11 7.47
N ILE A 33 1.04 12.50 8.28
CA ILE A 33 0.82 13.22 9.55
C ILE A 33 0.20 14.60 9.30
N SER A 34 0.67 15.31 8.28
CA SER A 34 0.10 16.61 7.90
C SER A 34 -1.38 16.48 7.52
N GLU A 35 -1.73 15.52 6.70
CA GLU A 35 -3.11 15.28 6.28
C GLU A 35 -3.97 14.73 7.42
N ASN A 36 -3.38 13.97 8.36
CA ASN A 36 -4.10 13.41 9.50
C ASN A 36 -4.76 14.45 10.38
N LYS A 37 -4.22 15.67 10.42
CA LYS A 37 -4.81 16.81 11.13
C LYS A 37 -6.20 17.18 10.60
N LYS A 38 -6.50 16.86 9.34
CA LYS A 38 -7.74 17.20 8.65
C LYS A 38 -8.67 16.00 8.42
N THR A 39 -8.11 14.82 8.22
CA THR A 39 -8.85 13.70 7.63
C THR A 39 -8.91 12.44 8.49
N ASN A 40 -8.31 12.40 9.66
CA ASN A 40 -8.28 11.22 10.54
C ASN A 40 -7.89 9.93 9.80
N LEU A 41 -6.71 9.94 9.19
CA LEU A 41 -6.18 8.80 8.42
C LEU A 41 -5.66 7.68 9.33
N ILE A 42 -5.03 8.08 10.45
CA ILE A 42 -4.45 7.21 11.48
C ILE A 42 -4.86 7.69 12.87
N GLY A 43 -4.77 6.81 13.87
CA GLY A 43 -5.01 7.17 15.26
C GLY A 43 -4.01 8.21 15.75
N ARG A 44 -4.47 9.27 16.39
CA ARG A 44 -3.61 10.34 16.92
C ARG A 44 -2.59 9.85 17.94
N SER A 45 -2.94 8.82 18.72
CA SER A 45 -2.02 8.17 19.67
C SER A 45 -0.84 7.49 18.99
N THR A 46 -0.97 7.12 17.72
CA THR A 46 0.09 6.42 16.96
C THR A 46 0.97 7.38 16.15
N GLU A 47 0.65 8.67 16.08
CA GLU A 47 1.46 9.64 15.31
C GLU A 47 2.90 9.75 15.80
N LYS A 48 3.09 9.72 17.13
CA LYS A 48 4.43 9.83 17.75
C LYS A 48 5.33 8.66 17.42
N ASP A 49 4.74 7.48 17.24
CA ASP A 49 5.44 6.24 16.89
C ASP A 49 5.11 5.79 15.45
N SER A 50 4.81 6.72 14.58
CA SER A 50 4.34 6.45 13.21
C SER A 50 5.37 5.70 12.35
N VAL A 51 6.66 5.84 12.65
CA VAL A 51 7.72 5.08 11.96
C VAL A 51 7.52 3.58 12.20
N ASN A 52 7.45 3.15 13.47
CA ASN A 52 7.31 1.74 13.81
C ASN A 52 5.91 1.22 13.48
N ARG A 53 4.87 1.91 13.96
CA ARG A 53 3.46 1.50 13.88
C ARG A 53 2.90 1.50 12.46
N HIS A 54 3.45 2.28 11.56
CA HIS A 54 2.88 2.45 10.22
C HIS A 54 3.87 2.09 9.11
N ILE A 55 5.09 2.62 9.16
CA ILE A 55 6.05 2.39 8.06
C ILE A 55 6.71 1.02 8.18
N ILE A 56 7.30 0.72 9.33
CA ILE A 56 8.03 -0.54 9.52
C ILE A 56 7.07 -1.73 9.53
N ASP A 57 5.94 -1.63 10.23
CA ASP A 57 4.92 -2.69 10.24
C ASP A 57 4.41 -2.98 8.83
N SER A 58 4.17 -1.95 8.02
CA SER A 58 3.75 -2.11 6.62
C SER A 58 4.81 -2.81 5.77
N ALA A 59 6.08 -2.52 6.01
CA ALA A 59 7.18 -3.10 5.25
C ALA A 59 7.42 -4.59 5.56
N GLN A 60 7.00 -5.08 6.72
CA GLN A 60 7.23 -6.46 7.14
C GLN A 60 6.62 -7.52 6.20
N ILE A 61 5.60 -7.15 5.43
CA ILE A 61 4.96 -8.07 4.47
C ILE A 61 5.70 -8.18 3.12
N ILE A 62 6.82 -7.48 2.95
CA ILE A 62 7.60 -7.52 1.70
C ILE A 62 7.97 -8.95 1.32
N ASP A 63 8.40 -9.76 2.30
CA ASP A 63 8.92 -11.10 2.05
C ASP A 63 7.85 -12.10 1.60
N ILE A 64 6.57 -11.79 1.80
CA ILE A 64 5.45 -12.62 1.35
C ILE A 64 4.91 -12.22 -0.03
N ILE A 65 5.40 -11.11 -0.59
CA ILE A 65 5.03 -10.68 -1.93
C ILE A 65 5.99 -11.33 -2.94
N ASP A 66 5.45 -12.17 -3.83
CA ASP A 66 6.24 -12.75 -4.91
C ASP A 66 6.71 -11.62 -5.86
N ASN A 67 8.03 -11.54 -6.06
CA ASN A 67 8.66 -10.55 -6.95
C ASN A 67 8.22 -10.72 -8.42
N ASN A 68 7.70 -11.87 -8.81
CA ASN A 68 7.16 -12.13 -10.14
C ASN A 68 5.68 -11.73 -10.27
N SER A 69 5.04 -11.33 -9.17
CA SER A 69 3.67 -10.84 -9.20
C SER A 69 3.55 -9.60 -10.08
N LYS A 70 2.47 -9.52 -10.85
CA LYS A 70 2.17 -8.36 -11.69
C LYS A 70 1.23 -7.38 -11.01
N LEU A 71 0.47 -7.87 -10.04
CA LEU A 71 -0.56 -7.11 -9.34
C LEU A 71 -0.57 -7.47 -7.86
N CYS A 72 -0.57 -6.44 -7.03
CA CYS A 72 -0.82 -6.51 -5.60
C CYS A 72 -2.10 -5.72 -5.28
N ILE A 73 -3.00 -6.30 -4.50
CA ILE A 73 -4.27 -5.69 -4.13
C ILE A 73 -4.27 -5.41 -2.63
N ASP A 74 -4.50 -4.15 -2.27
CA ASP A 74 -4.68 -3.71 -0.90
C ASP A 74 -6.17 -3.39 -0.65
N LEU A 75 -6.80 -4.18 0.21
CA LEU A 75 -8.22 -4.07 0.51
C LEU A 75 -8.46 -3.22 1.75
N GLY A 76 -9.10 -2.06 1.58
CA GLY A 76 -9.32 -1.12 2.66
C GLY A 76 -8.07 -0.30 2.95
N SER A 77 -7.48 0.25 1.91
CA SER A 77 -6.17 0.91 1.96
C SER A 77 -6.06 2.07 2.95
N GLY A 78 -7.15 2.72 3.29
CA GLY A 78 -7.20 3.79 4.30
C GLY A 78 -6.18 4.89 4.05
N ALA A 79 -5.20 4.98 4.94
CA ALA A 79 -4.07 5.91 4.86
C ALA A 79 -2.98 5.49 3.86
N GLY A 80 -3.15 4.37 3.16
CA GLY A 80 -2.13 3.78 2.28
C GLY A 80 -1.18 2.82 2.98
N LEU A 81 -1.64 2.21 4.06
CA LEU A 81 -0.89 1.26 4.87
C LEU A 81 -1.54 -0.14 4.79
N PRO A 82 -0.85 -1.14 4.25
CA PRO A 82 0.55 -1.13 3.80
C PRO A 82 0.77 -0.70 2.34
N GLY A 83 -0.27 -0.53 1.53
CA GLY A 83 -0.19 -0.44 0.07
C GLY A 83 0.76 0.63 -0.47
N VAL A 84 0.71 1.86 0.03
CA VAL A 84 1.61 2.95 -0.42
C VAL A 84 3.06 2.69 -0.01
N VAL A 85 3.29 2.24 1.21
CA VAL A 85 4.66 1.89 1.68
C VAL A 85 5.29 0.86 0.76
N LEU A 86 4.56 -0.20 0.45
CA LEU A 86 5.01 -1.24 -0.46
C LEU A 86 5.24 -0.71 -1.88
N ALA A 87 4.32 0.09 -2.40
CA ALA A 87 4.46 0.69 -3.73
C ALA A 87 5.72 1.56 -3.84
N ILE A 88 6.06 2.34 -2.80
CA ILE A 88 7.30 3.12 -2.74
C ILE A 88 8.53 2.20 -2.77
N ILE A 89 8.54 1.16 -1.93
CA ILE A 89 9.68 0.23 -1.83
C ILE A 89 9.88 -0.52 -3.15
N PHE A 90 8.81 -1.07 -3.72
CA PHE A 90 8.89 -1.82 -4.98
C PHE A 90 9.27 -0.94 -6.16
N LYS A 91 8.82 0.32 -6.20
CA LYS A 91 9.30 1.29 -7.18
C LYS A 91 10.81 1.50 -7.10
N LYS A 92 11.36 1.70 -5.90
CA LYS A 92 12.81 1.86 -5.68
C LYS A 92 13.60 0.61 -6.05
N ARG A 93 13.00 -0.56 -5.97
CA ARG A 93 13.59 -1.83 -6.45
C ARG A 93 13.53 -2.00 -7.98
N GLY A 94 12.92 -1.07 -8.72
CA GLY A 94 12.71 -1.19 -10.15
C GLY A 94 11.68 -2.26 -10.54
N SER A 95 10.78 -2.62 -9.63
CA SER A 95 9.71 -3.59 -9.86
C SER A 95 8.59 -3.00 -10.71
N ASN A 96 7.98 -3.84 -11.56
CA ASN A 96 6.82 -3.50 -12.37
C ASN A 96 5.48 -3.91 -11.74
N ILE A 97 5.48 -4.35 -10.47
CA ILE A 97 4.25 -4.71 -9.76
C ILE A 97 3.34 -3.50 -9.70
N LYS A 98 2.09 -3.67 -10.14
CA LYS A 98 1.03 -2.68 -9.98
C LYS A 98 0.33 -2.88 -8.63
N PHE A 99 -0.01 -1.77 -7.97
CA PHE A 99 -0.77 -1.79 -6.71
C PHE A 99 -2.17 -1.23 -6.94
N ASP A 100 -3.20 -2.04 -6.71
CA ASP A 100 -4.60 -1.61 -6.70
C ASP A 100 -5.05 -1.35 -5.26
N LEU A 101 -5.35 -0.09 -4.94
CA LEU A 101 -5.72 0.36 -3.60
C LEU A 101 -7.23 0.54 -3.52
N TYR A 102 -7.91 -0.34 -2.79
CA TYR A 102 -9.36 -0.29 -2.64
C TYR A 102 -9.76 0.50 -1.40
N GLU A 103 -10.41 1.64 -1.60
CA GLU A 103 -10.88 2.51 -0.52
C GLU A 103 -12.27 3.07 -0.86
N LYS A 104 -13.19 3.04 0.12
CA LYS A 104 -14.55 3.55 -0.05
C LYS A 104 -14.70 5.03 0.33
N SER A 105 -13.90 5.52 1.26
CA SER A 105 -13.95 6.91 1.73
C SER A 105 -13.41 7.84 0.66
N LEU A 106 -14.21 8.82 0.24
CA LEU A 106 -13.78 9.83 -0.75
C LEU A 106 -12.57 10.64 -0.25
N LYS A 107 -12.57 11.04 1.02
CA LYS A 107 -11.48 11.81 1.61
C LYS A 107 -10.16 11.03 1.61
N LYS A 108 -10.21 9.76 2.02
CA LYS A 108 -9.04 8.88 2.01
C LYS A 108 -8.59 8.55 0.58
N SER A 109 -9.52 8.28 -0.32
CA SER A 109 -9.21 8.05 -1.74
C SER A 109 -8.53 9.26 -2.38
N ASN A 110 -8.96 10.47 -2.06
CA ASN A 110 -8.34 11.70 -2.57
C ASN A 110 -6.91 11.86 -2.04
N PHE A 111 -6.67 11.56 -0.76
CA PHE A 111 -5.31 11.52 -0.22
C PHE A 111 -4.43 10.52 -0.95
N LEU A 112 -4.91 9.28 -1.12
CA LEU A 112 -4.16 8.24 -1.85
C LEU A 112 -3.83 8.66 -3.28
N ARG A 113 -4.75 9.28 -4.02
CA ARG A 113 -4.50 9.80 -5.38
C ARG A 113 -3.42 10.86 -5.39
N LYS A 114 -3.41 11.78 -4.41
CA LYS A 114 -2.35 12.79 -4.27
C LYS A 114 -0.98 12.12 -4.04
N ILE A 115 -0.92 11.13 -3.17
CA ILE A 115 0.32 10.40 -2.87
C ILE A 115 0.82 9.62 -4.09
N ILE A 116 -0.05 8.91 -4.78
CA ILE A 116 0.29 8.17 -6.01
C ILE A 116 0.91 9.12 -7.04
N LYS A 117 0.29 10.28 -7.25
CA LYS A 117 0.79 11.29 -8.17
C LYS A 117 2.13 11.88 -7.71
N HIS A 118 2.24 12.22 -6.43
CA HIS A 118 3.43 12.85 -5.86
C HIS A 118 4.68 11.98 -6.00
N PHE A 119 4.56 10.68 -5.71
CA PHE A 119 5.65 9.72 -5.82
C PHE A 119 5.71 9.00 -7.18
N GLU A 120 4.81 9.32 -8.11
CA GLU A 120 4.69 8.65 -9.41
C GLU A 120 4.64 7.12 -9.28
N LEU A 121 3.78 6.63 -8.37
CA LEU A 121 3.69 5.21 -8.06
C LEU A 121 2.95 4.44 -9.15
N ASN A 122 3.38 3.21 -9.40
CA ASN A 122 2.62 2.25 -10.22
C ASN A 122 1.43 1.70 -9.40
N ALA A 123 0.47 2.57 -9.12
CA ALA A 123 -0.68 2.28 -8.28
C ALA A 123 -1.92 3.02 -8.76
N GLU A 124 -3.09 2.47 -8.41
CA GLU A 124 -4.38 3.04 -8.74
C GLU A 124 -5.34 2.89 -7.57
N VAL A 125 -6.12 3.94 -7.28
CA VAL A 125 -7.21 3.87 -6.29
C VAL A 125 -8.47 3.34 -6.94
N LYS A 126 -9.08 2.31 -6.35
CA LYS A 126 -10.33 1.70 -6.81
C LYS A 126 -11.40 1.75 -5.74
N GLN A 127 -12.66 1.90 -6.16
CA GLN A 127 -13.79 1.89 -5.25
C GLN A 127 -14.23 0.44 -4.94
N LYS A 128 -14.60 0.19 -3.69
CA LYS A 128 -14.97 -1.14 -3.18
C LYS A 128 -16.10 -1.83 -3.97
N ASN A 129 -17.03 -1.06 -4.54
CA ASN A 129 -18.15 -1.61 -5.31
C ASN A 129 -17.69 -2.37 -6.57
N LYS A 130 -16.61 -1.92 -7.22
CA LYS A 130 -16.06 -2.62 -8.39
C LYS A 130 -15.40 -3.94 -8.02
N LEU A 131 -14.76 -4.02 -6.85
CA LEU A 131 -14.18 -5.27 -6.36
C LEU A 131 -15.24 -6.33 -6.09
N ASN A 132 -16.34 -5.97 -5.43
CA ASN A 132 -17.44 -6.90 -5.16
C ASN A 132 -18.05 -7.44 -6.46
N GLN A 133 -18.16 -6.61 -7.51
CA GLN A 133 -18.60 -7.05 -8.82
C GLN A 133 -17.62 -8.02 -9.47
N GLN A 134 -16.33 -7.78 -9.35
CA GLN A 134 -15.28 -8.63 -9.92
C GLN A 134 -15.23 -9.98 -9.18
N ILE A 135 -15.21 -9.98 -7.85
CA ILE A 135 -15.25 -11.19 -7.03
C ILE A 135 -16.51 -12.02 -7.33
N ASN A 136 -17.66 -11.36 -7.49
CA ASN A 136 -18.91 -12.05 -7.82
C ASN A 136 -18.87 -12.66 -9.24
N ARG A 137 -18.27 -11.97 -10.21
CA ARG A 137 -18.06 -12.52 -11.57
C ARG A 137 -17.13 -13.74 -11.54
N GLU A 138 -16.04 -13.69 -10.81
CA GLU A 138 -15.12 -14.82 -10.68
C GLU A 138 -15.74 -16.02 -9.95
N ARG A 139 -16.54 -15.76 -8.90
CA ARG A 139 -17.31 -16.81 -8.20
C ARG A 139 -18.35 -17.44 -9.10
N LEU A 140 -19.04 -16.66 -9.94
CA LEU A 140 -20.00 -17.17 -10.94
C LEU A 140 -19.29 -18.02 -11.99
N ASN A 141 -18.15 -17.57 -12.50
CA ASN A 141 -17.36 -18.31 -13.47
C ASN A 141 -16.84 -19.64 -12.89
N LYS A 142 -16.36 -19.65 -11.64
CA LYS A 142 -15.97 -20.88 -10.93
C LYS A 142 -17.14 -21.84 -10.72
N LYS A 143 -18.33 -21.34 -10.37
CA LYS A 143 -19.52 -22.16 -10.23
C LYS A 143 -19.97 -22.76 -11.57
N THR A 144 -19.86 -22.00 -12.63
CA THR A 144 -20.17 -22.46 -13.99
C THR A 144 -19.16 -23.52 -14.45
N TYR A 145 -17.88 -23.32 -14.19
CA TYR A 145 -16.83 -24.29 -14.50
C TYR A 145 -17.01 -25.61 -13.74
N ASN A 146 -17.30 -25.54 -12.43
CA ASN A 146 -17.56 -26.74 -11.62
C ASN A 146 -18.82 -27.47 -12.05
N ARG A 147 -19.83 -26.77 -12.56
CA ARG A 147 -21.07 -27.39 -13.09
C ARG A 147 -20.81 -28.10 -14.40
N LEU A 148 -19.91 -27.57 -15.23
CA LEU A 148 -19.54 -28.22 -16.51
C LEU A 148 -18.61 -29.42 -16.29
N SER A 149 -17.77 -29.39 -15.25
CA SER A 149 -16.83 -30.48 -14.92
C SER A 149 -17.47 -31.67 -14.19
N THR A 150 -18.69 -31.51 -13.63
CA THR A 150 -19.44 -32.60 -12.98
C THR A 150 -20.41 -33.34 -13.91
N ASN A 151 -20.51 -32.92 -15.16
CA ASN A 151 -21.36 -33.56 -16.18
C ASN A 151 -20.58 -34.41 -17.17
N TYR A 152 -19.35 -34.79 -16.83
CA TYR A 152 -18.55 -35.79 -17.55
C TYR A 152 -18.15 -36.92 -16.55
#